data_6c0d1172a2919d02fed48bfc123ddd0a
#
_entry.id   6c0d1172a2919d02fed48bfc123ddd0a
#
_cell.length_a   1.000
_cell.length_b   1.000
_cell.length_c   1.000
_cell.angle_alpha   90.00
_cell.angle_beta   90.00
_cell.angle_gamma   90.00
#
_symmetry.space_group_name_H-M   'P 1'
#
loop_
_entity.id
_entity.type
_entity.pdbx_description
1 polymer ?
#
loop_
_entity_poly.entity_id
_entity_poly.type
_entity_poly.pdbx_seq_one_letter_code
_entity_poly.pdbx_strand_id
1 'polypeptide(L)'
;DLANVDHPATSLAYFRVNWRFVEPEKGRYAWDLIDRALETAASRGQTLLLRISPYEADDLDVPDWYRRLVGEERELRSKKWRTDPEDPRYALHFGGLIRRLGARYDGHPDLESVDVSLVGYWGEGAGGHLLTDRTRKALLDAYLEGFRRTRLLLQPMNGDAPDPAFLVEGLPIAAVWPDGRTNGEGPQMRHLGWRFDCLGDLGFWKERLTDWAHMFDVYPQEIVRSGMAEAWRRGPVSLEICGTFLGWRDEQGYGEKEVRHVFDQALKWHASSFNAKSSPVPPEWKPLVDDWLRKMGYRLVPRRV
;
A
#
# COMPACT_ATOMS: atom_id res chain seq x y z
N ASP A 1 7.15 -12.98 11.21
CA ASP A 1 7.71 -13.86 12.25
C ASP A 1 8.49 -13.05 13.27
N LEU A 2 8.01 -13.08 14.51
CA LEU A 2 8.60 -12.32 15.62
C LEU A 2 10.03 -12.81 15.99
N ALA A 3 10.40 -13.98 15.55
CA ALA A 3 11.70 -14.59 15.81
C ALA A 3 12.73 -14.36 14.70
N ASN A 4 12.37 -13.71 13.59
CA ASN A 4 13.30 -13.44 12.50
C ASN A 4 14.31 -12.37 12.93
N VAL A 5 15.55 -12.80 13.19
CA VAL A 5 16.67 -11.96 13.65
C VAL A 5 17.65 -11.61 12.53
N ASP A 6 17.47 -12.16 11.34
CA ASP A 6 18.41 -12.05 10.23
C ASP A 6 18.20 -10.86 9.31
N HIS A 7 17.08 -10.17 9.44
CA HIS A 7 16.85 -8.94 8.68
C HIS A 7 17.35 -7.69 9.42
N PRO A 8 17.55 -6.57 8.73
CA PRO A 8 18.02 -5.34 9.35
C PRO A 8 17.10 -4.89 10.49
N ALA A 9 17.67 -4.16 11.46
CA ALA A 9 16.86 -3.46 12.46
C ALA A 9 15.87 -2.55 11.75
N THR A 10 14.59 -2.68 12.11
CA THR A 10 13.48 -1.95 11.47
C THR A 10 12.78 -1.05 12.47
N SER A 11 12.35 0.10 12.03
CA SER A 11 11.55 1.07 12.80
C SER A 11 10.07 1.05 12.43
N LEU A 12 9.71 0.28 11.40
CA LEU A 12 8.35 0.17 10.88
C LEU A 12 7.98 -1.29 10.70
N ALA A 13 6.86 -1.71 11.30
CA ALA A 13 6.24 -3.00 11.07
C ALA A 13 5.11 -2.84 10.06
N TYR A 14 4.96 -3.79 9.15
CA TYR A 14 3.85 -3.83 8.20
C TYR A 14 2.87 -4.94 8.60
N PHE A 15 1.60 -4.57 8.77
CA PHE A 15 0.53 -5.51 9.09
C PHE A 15 -0.59 -5.41 8.08
N ARG A 16 -0.74 -6.46 7.28
CA ARG A 16 -1.87 -6.66 6.37
C ARG A 16 -2.81 -7.68 6.95
N VAL A 17 -4.09 -7.33 7.03
CA VAL A 17 -5.12 -8.22 7.55
C VAL A 17 -6.37 -8.11 6.69
N ASN A 18 -7.05 -9.23 6.46
CA ASN A 18 -8.23 -9.26 5.61
C ASN A 18 -9.48 -8.78 6.35
N TRP A 19 -10.39 -8.14 5.62
CA TRP A 19 -11.69 -7.70 6.12
C TRP A 19 -12.40 -8.77 6.93
N ARG A 20 -12.44 -10.00 6.44
CA ARG A 20 -13.11 -11.12 7.12
C ARG A 20 -12.62 -11.36 8.55
N PHE A 21 -11.36 -11.12 8.83
CA PHE A 21 -10.78 -11.32 10.16
C PHE A 21 -11.05 -10.12 11.08
N VAL A 22 -11.13 -8.93 10.52
CA VAL A 22 -11.41 -7.71 11.28
C VAL A 22 -12.90 -7.60 11.61
N GLU A 23 -13.78 -8.05 10.71
CA GLU A 23 -15.24 -8.06 10.90
C GLU A 23 -15.80 -9.47 10.57
N PRO A 24 -15.53 -10.47 11.41
CA PRO A 24 -15.96 -11.86 11.17
C PRO A 24 -17.47 -12.04 11.14
N GLU A 25 -18.21 -11.18 11.85
CA GLU A 25 -19.67 -11.10 11.87
C GLU A 25 -20.07 -9.64 11.63
N LYS A 26 -21.21 -9.42 10.98
CA LYS A 26 -21.69 -8.06 10.67
C LYS A 26 -21.79 -7.18 11.92
N GLY A 27 -20.99 -6.13 11.95
CA GLY A 27 -20.93 -5.17 13.04
C GLY A 27 -20.16 -5.64 14.28
N ARG A 28 -19.56 -6.83 14.24
CA ARG A 28 -18.68 -7.34 15.30
C ARG A 28 -17.23 -7.26 14.85
N TYR A 29 -16.47 -6.41 15.50
CA TYR A 29 -15.10 -6.11 15.12
C TYR A 29 -14.09 -6.78 16.05
N ALA A 30 -13.13 -7.50 15.48
CA ALA A 30 -12.01 -8.13 16.19
C ALA A 30 -10.84 -7.12 16.34
N TRP A 31 -11.08 -6.02 17.05
CA TRP A 31 -10.07 -4.97 17.24
C TRP A 31 -8.81 -5.44 17.95
N ASP A 32 -8.91 -6.49 18.75
CA ASP A 32 -7.78 -7.12 19.42
C ASP A 32 -6.66 -7.59 18.45
N LEU A 33 -6.98 -7.87 17.19
CA LEU A 33 -5.98 -8.16 16.16
C LEU A 33 -5.08 -6.95 15.90
N ILE A 34 -5.68 -5.78 15.79
CA ILE A 34 -4.97 -4.52 15.51
C ILE A 34 -4.30 -4.00 16.78
N ASP A 35 -5.01 -4.06 17.91
CA ASP A 35 -4.47 -3.68 19.22
C ASP A 35 -3.17 -4.44 19.51
N ARG A 36 -3.17 -5.77 19.35
CA ARG A 36 -1.96 -6.61 19.53
C ARG A 36 -0.85 -6.31 18.52
N ALA A 37 -1.19 -5.98 17.28
CA ALA A 37 -0.19 -5.60 16.28
C ALA A 37 0.49 -4.28 16.67
N LEU A 38 -0.26 -3.28 17.13
CA LEU A 38 0.28 -2.02 17.65
C LEU A 38 1.15 -2.23 18.88
N GLU A 39 0.67 -2.98 19.88
CA GLU A 39 1.42 -3.31 21.09
C GLU A 39 2.71 -4.04 20.78
N THR A 40 2.67 -5.01 19.85
CA THR A 40 3.84 -5.77 19.43
C THR A 40 4.86 -4.86 18.73
N ALA A 41 4.43 -3.99 17.83
CA ALA A 41 5.30 -3.02 17.17
C ALA A 41 5.94 -2.09 18.21
N ALA A 42 5.14 -1.48 19.08
CA ALA A 42 5.63 -0.59 20.13
C ALA A 42 6.63 -1.26 21.07
N SER A 43 6.39 -2.53 21.48
CA SER A 43 7.30 -3.29 22.34
C SER A 43 8.68 -3.54 21.72
N ARG A 44 8.79 -3.36 20.39
CA ARG A 44 10.02 -3.49 19.60
C ARG A 44 10.63 -2.16 19.20
N GLY A 45 10.06 -1.05 19.65
CA GLY A 45 10.46 0.30 19.23
C GLY A 45 10.08 0.60 17.76
N GLN A 46 9.05 -0.05 17.25
CA GLN A 46 8.53 0.14 15.90
C GLN A 46 7.19 0.85 15.93
N THR A 47 6.84 1.53 14.85
CA THR A 47 5.48 1.96 14.52
C THR A 47 4.86 1.00 13.50
N LEU A 48 3.55 1.10 13.29
CA LEU A 48 2.79 0.19 12.42
C LEU A 48 2.32 0.88 11.15
N LEU A 49 2.54 0.26 10.02
CA LEU A 49 1.82 0.51 8.77
C LEU A 49 0.74 -0.56 8.64
N LEU A 50 -0.52 -0.13 8.54
CA LEU A 50 -1.69 -1.02 8.52
C LEU A 50 -2.36 -1.03 7.16
N ARG A 51 -2.68 -2.22 6.64
CA ARG A 51 -3.56 -2.41 5.50
C ARG A 51 -4.71 -3.34 5.86
N ILE A 52 -5.94 -2.89 5.61
CA ILE A 52 -7.10 -3.77 5.59
C ILE A 52 -7.34 -4.20 4.15
N SER A 53 -7.05 -5.47 3.86
CA SER A 53 -7.27 -6.01 2.52
C SER A 53 -8.73 -6.47 2.36
N PRO A 54 -9.46 -5.99 1.34
CA PRO A 54 -10.80 -6.50 1.07
C PRO A 54 -10.78 -7.90 0.50
N TYR A 55 -9.73 -8.25 -0.27
CA TYR A 55 -9.55 -9.54 -0.92
C TYR A 55 -8.14 -10.08 -0.75
N GLU A 56 -8.04 -11.41 -0.82
CA GLU A 56 -6.81 -12.16 -1.08
C GLU A 56 -6.94 -12.91 -2.42
N ALA A 57 -5.95 -13.74 -2.73
CA ALA A 57 -6.03 -14.62 -3.89
C ALA A 57 -6.98 -15.81 -3.68
N ASP A 58 -7.35 -16.11 -2.44
CA ASP A 58 -8.18 -17.24 -2.03
C ASP A 58 -9.67 -16.89 -1.94
N ASP A 59 -10.53 -17.89 -1.86
CA ASP A 59 -11.96 -17.74 -1.70
C ASP A 59 -12.41 -17.30 -0.30
N LEU A 60 -11.48 -17.23 0.65
CA LEU A 60 -11.77 -17.04 2.07
C LEU A 60 -11.56 -15.60 2.57
N ASP A 61 -11.47 -14.64 1.70
CA ASP A 61 -11.04 -13.27 2.00
C ASP A 61 -12.16 -12.28 2.36
N VAL A 62 -13.32 -12.40 1.70
CA VAL A 62 -14.49 -11.58 2.00
C VAL A 62 -15.28 -12.20 3.17
N PRO A 63 -15.78 -11.40 4.13
CA PRO A 63 -16.55 -11.94 5.24
C PRO A 63 -17.75 -12.79 4.77
N ASP A 64 -17.94 -13.94 5.37
CA ASP A 64 -19.05 -14.86 5.01
C ASP A 64 -20.42 -14.20 5.14
N TRP A 65 -20.59 -13.33 6.15
CA TRP A 65 -21.84 -12.59 6.31
C TRP A 65 -22.09 -11.63 5.16
N TYR A 66 -21.02 -10.99 4.63
CA TYR A 66 -21.13 -10.08 3.50
C TYR A 66 -21.43 -10.86 2.21
N ARG A 67 -20.73 -11.98 1.98
CA ARG A 67 -20.97 -12.87 0.85
C ARG A 67 -22.42 -13.36 0.83
N ARG A 68 -22.96 -13.80 1.97
CA ARG A 68 -24.38 -14.15 2.08
C ARG A 68 -25.33 -13.00 1.83
N LEU A 69 -24.95 -11.78 2.20
CA LEU A 69 -25.76 -10.58 2.02
C LEU A 69 -25.90 -10.18 0.55
N VAL A 70 -24.80 -10.25 -0.21
CA VAL A 70 -24.77 -9.83 -1.63
C VAL A 70 -25.16 -10.96 -2.58
N GLY A 71 -25.00 -12.20 -2.16
CA GLY A 71 -25.19 -13.39 -2.99
C GLY A 71 -23.97 -13.69 -3.83
N GLU A 72 -24.04 -14.79 -4.57
CA GLU A 72 -23.00 -15.18 -5.53
C GLU A 72 -23.28 -14.50 -6.87
N GLU A 73 -22.35 -13.71 -7.33
CA GLU A 73 -22.38 -13.19 -8.68
C GLU A 73 -21.71 -14.16 -9.65
N ARG A 74 -22.40 -14.43 -10.76
CA ARG A 74 -21.93 -15.38 -11.78
C ARG A 74 -20.93 -14.77 -12.75
N GLU A 75 -20.99 -13.44 -12.96
CA GLU A 75 -20.11 -12.73 -13.90
C GLU A 75 -19.68 -11.39 -13.29
N LEU A 76 -18.47 -11.36 -12.74
CA LEU A 76 -17.83 -10.13 -12.29
C LEU A 76 -17.05 -9.48 -13.45
N ARG A 77 -17.05 -8.14 -13.52
CA ARG A 77 -16.28 -7.41 -14.54
C ARG A 77 -14.78 -7.66 -14.45
N SER A 78 -14.29 -8.04 -13.28
CA SER A 78 -12.91 -8.47 -13.09
C SER A 78 -12.88 -9.85 -12.45
N LYS A 79 -12.05 -10.75 -13.00
CA LYS A 79 -11.73 -12.05 -12.37
C LYS A 79 -10.94 -11.90 -11.06
N LYS A 80 -10.47 -10.69 -10.78
CA LYS A 80 -9.72 -10.34 -9.56
C LYS A 80 -10.64 -9.84 -8.43
N TRP A 81 -11.93 -9.77 -8.67
CA TRP A 81 -12.92 -9.45 -7.66
C TRP A 81 -13.52 -10.73 -7.08
N ARG A 82 -13.94 -10.67 -5.83
CA ARG A 82 -14.64 -11.75 -5.12
C ARG A 82 -16.13 -11.48 -4.99
N THR A 83 -16.50 -10.23 -4.96
CA THR A 83 -17.86 -9.70 -5.00
C THR A 83 -17.85 -8.46 -5.87
N ASP A 84 -19.00 -8.03 -6.38
CA ASP A 84 -19.05 -6.79 -7.13
C ASP A 84 -18.86 -5.56 -6.23
N PRO A 85 -17.74 -4.84 -6.37
CA PRO A 85 -17.51 -3.63 -5.57
C PRO A 85 -18.40 -2.45 -6.01
N GLU A 86 -19.07 -2.54 -7.17
CA GLU A 86 -20.05 -1.56 -7.61
C GLU A 86 -21.42 -1.74 -6.94
N ASP A 87 -21.66 -2.86 -6.26
CA ASP A 87 -22.81 -2.99 -5.38
C ASP A 87 -22.69 -1.94 -4.26
N PRO A 88 -23.71 -1.07 -4.09
CA PRO A 88 -23.68 -0.01 -3.08
C PRO A 88 -23.41 -0.51 -1.65
N ARG A 89 -23.73 -1.78 -1.39
CA ARG A 89 -23.48 -2.43 -0.11
C ARG A 89 -21.99 -2.60 0.17
N TYR A 90 -21.14 -2.67 -0.88
CA TYR A 90 -19.69 -2.76 -0.70
C TYR A 90 -19.14 -1.47 -0.05
N ALA A 91 -19.38 -0.32 -0.65
CA ALA A 91 -18.95 0.95 -0.07
C ALA A 91 -19.61 1.24 1.29
N LEU A 92 -20.86 0.77 1.49
CA LEU A 92 -21.55 0.90 2.78
C LEU A 92 -20.85 0.10 3.88
N HIS A 93 -20.50 -1.16 3.63
CA HIS A 93 -19.97 -2.06 4.67
C HIS A 93 -18.46 -1.97 4.79
N PHE A 94 -17.72 -2.13 3.70
CA PHE A 94 -16.26 -1.99 3.74
C PHE A 94 -15.83 -0.56 4.09
N GLY A 95 -16.43 0.46 3.45
CA GLY A 95 -16.22 1.86 3.83
C GLY A 95 -16.66 2.17 5.26
N GLY A 96 -17.74 1.52 5.72
CA GLY A 96 -18.19 1.60 7.11
C GLY A 96 -17.17 1.06 8.10
N LEU A 97 -16.54 -0.08 7.79
CA LEU A 97 -15.43 -0.63 8.58
C LEU A 97 -14.27 0.38 8.66
N ILE A 98 -13.86 0.96 7.53
CA ILE A 98 -12.75 1.92 7.47
C ILE A 98 -13.03 3.16 8.35
N ARG A 99 -14.25 3.69 8.30
CA ARG A 99 -14.66 4.81 9.19
C ARG A 99 -14.58 4.44 10.68
N ARG A 100 -14.98 3.25 11.04
CA ARG A 100 -14.90 2.74 12.43
C ARG A 100 -13.46 2.50 12.87
N LEU A 101 -12.63 1.99 11.95
CA LEU A 101 -11.19 1.86 12.15
C LEU A 101 -10.56 3.23 12.47
N GLY A 102 -10.88 4.24 11.66
CA GLY A 102 -10.43 5.60 11.89
C GLY A 102 -10.94 6.18 13.22
N ALA A 103 -12.23 5.99 13.52
CA ALA A 103 -12.78 6.46 14.79
C ALA A 103 -12.06 5.87 16.03
N ARG A 104 -11.44 4.68 15.89
CA ARG A 104 -10.69 4.06 16.98
C ARG A 104 -9.20 4.43 16.97
N TYR A 105 -8.57 4.50 15.80
CA TYR A 105 -7.11 4.53 15.70
C TYR A 105 -6.54 5.80 15.08
N ASP A 106 -7.36 6.74 14.58
CA ASP A 106 -6.83 7.97 13.97
C ASP A 106 -5.99 8.78 14.95
N GLY A 107 -4.73 8.95 14.62
CA GLY A 107 -3.74 9.65 15.45
C GLY A 107 -3.19 8.82 16.60
N HIS A 108 -3.35 7.49 16.58
CA HIS A 108 -2.65 6.61 17.52
C HIS A 108 -1.13 6.78 17.35
N PRO A 109 -0.36 6.95 18.45
CA PRO A 109 1.06 7.28 18.36
C PRO A 109 1.89 6.21 17.65
N ASP A 110 1.50 4.94 17.77
CA ASP A 110 2.21 3.82 17.15
C ASP A 110 1.66 3.43 15.78
N LEU A 111 0.61 4.10 15.27
CA LEU A 111 0.10 3.93 13.92
C LEU A 111 0.72 4.98 13.00
N GLU A 112 1.75 4.61 12.26
CA GLU A 112 2.48 5.52 11.37
C GLU A 112 1.64 5.92 10.17
N SER A 113 1.02 4.92 9.50
CA SER A 113 0.22 5.14 8.30
C SER A 113 -0.78 4.02 8.05
N VAL A 114 -1.79 4.34 7.25
CA VAL A 114 -2.77 3.37 6.73
C VAL A 114 -2.68 3.33 5.22
N ASP A 115 -2.55 2.14 4.70
CA ASP A 115 -2.51 1.86 3.27
C ASP A 115 -3.93 1.77 2.73
N VAL A 116 -4.24 2.60 1.75
CA VAL A 116 -5.56 2.69 1.14
C VAL A 116 -5.76 1.52 0.19
N SER A 117 -6.68 0.66 0.55
CA SER A 117 -7.05 -0.53 -0.21
C SER A 117 -8.51 -0.41 -0.61
N LEU A 118 -8.79 -0.24 -1.90
CA LEU A 118 -10.17 -0.09 -2.38
C LEU A 118 -10.75 -1.43 -2.84
N VAL A 119 -10.01 -2.15 -3.66
CA VAL A 119 -10.34 -3.46 -4.24
C VAL A 119 -9.07 -4.22 -4.56
N GLY A 120 -9.24 -5.43 -5.05
CA GLY A 120 -8.17 -6.25 -5.60
C GLY A 120 -7.46 -7.12 -4.58
N TYR A 121 -6.70 -8.07 -5.10
CA TYR A 121 -5.92 -8.99 -4.31
C TYR A 121 -4.93 -8.25 -3.44
N TRP A 122 -4.72 -8.75 -2.25
CA TRP A 122 -3.80 -8.18 -1.24
C TRP A 122 -4.05 -6.71 -0.91
N GLY A 123 -5.16 -6.14 -1.43
CA GLY A 123 -5.45 -4.71 -1.30
C GLY A 123 -4.62 -3.82 -2.22
N GLU A 124 -4.12 -4.36 -3.33
CA GLU A 124 -3.21 -3.68 -4.26
C GLU A 124 -3.90 -3.06 -5.46
N GLY A 125 -5.21 -2.98 -5.45
CA GLY A 125 -5.98 -2.24 -6.45
C GLY A 125 -6.31 -2.99 -7.73
N ALA A 126 -6.01 -4.31 -7.81
CA ALA A 126 -6.31 -5.11 -8.99
C ALA A 126 -7.77 -4.99 -9.42
N GLY A 127 -8.02 -4.58 -10.66
CA GLY A 127 -9.36 -4.31 -11.19
C GLY A 127 -9.95 -2.94 -10.79
N GLY A 128 -9.21 -2.10 -10.07
CA GLY A 128 -9.68 -0.79 -9.61
C GLY A 128 -10.06 0.18 -10.72
N HIS A 129 -9.44 0.03 -11.90
CA HIS A 129 -9.77 0.79 -13.11
C HIS A 129 -11.20 0.56 -13.59
N LEU A 130 -11.79 -0.59 -13.29
CA LEU A 130 -13.17 -0.93 -13.66
C LEU A 130 -14.20 -0.31 -12.70
N LEU A 131 -13.76 0.28 -11.59
CA LEU A 131 -14.65 1.00 -10.69
C LEU A 131 -15.14 2.29 -11.34
N THR A 132 -16.39 2.60 -11.11
CA THR A 132 -16.92 3.94 -11.43
C THR A 132 -16.33 5.00 -10.48
N ASP A 133 -16.31 6.26 -10.93
CA ASP A 133 -15.87 7.38 -10.09
C ASP A 133 -16.68 7.49 -8.81
N ARG A 134 -17.96 7.16 -8.89
CA ARG A 134 -18.85 7.14 -7.72
C ARG A 134 -18.37 6.17 -6.65
N THR A 135 -18.05 4.94 -7.04
CA THR A 135 -17.61 3.90 -6.12
C THR A 135 -16.22 4.20 -5.59
N ARG A 136 -15.28 4.59 -6.46
CA ARG A 136 -13.94 5.03 -6.05
C ARG A 136 -14.01 6.14 -5.01
N LYS A 137 -14.81 7.18 -5.31
CA LYS A 137 -15.01 8.30 -4.39
C LYS A 137 -15.59 7.85 -3.05
N ALA A 138 -16.61 7.03 -3.05
CA ALA A 138 -17.27 6.59 -1.81
C ALA A 138 -16.31 5.79 -0.90
N LEU A 139 -15.45 4.96 -1.49
CA LEU A 139 -14.43 4.21 -0.76
C LEU A 139 -13.29 5.11 -0.28
N LEU A 140 -12.81 6.02 -1.12
CA LEU A 140 -11.75 6.96 -0.74
C LEU A 140 -12.21 7.93 0.35
N ASP A 141 -13.43 8.44 0.25
CA ASP A 141 -14.04 9.29 1.27
C ASP A 141 -14.06 8.59 2.65
N ALA A 142 -14.28 7.27 2.68
CA ALA A 142 -14.28 6.53 3.93
C ALA A 142 -12.91 6.59 4.63
N TYR A 143 -11.81 6.50 3.89
CA TYR A 143 -10.46 6.66 4.43
C TYR A 143 -10.19 8.10 4.88
N LEU A 144 -10.54 9.07 4.06
CA LEU A 144 -10.30 10.49 4.34
C LEU A 144 -11.13 11.01 5.53
N GLU A 145 -12.36 10.52 5.67
CA GLU A 145 -13.22 10.82 6.82
C GLU A 145 -12.75 10.14 8.09
N GLY A 146 -12.30 8.88 7.96
CA GLY A 146 -11.81 8.08 9.08
C GLY A 146 -10.46 8.55 9.61
N PHE A 147 -9.53 8.90 8.74
CA PHE A 147 -8.15 9.22 9.08
C PHE A 147 -7.79 10.67 8.74
N ARG A 148 -7.92 11.55 9.73
CA ARG A 148 -7.62 12.98 9.59
C ARG A 148 -6.24 13.36 10.11
N ARG A 149 -5.64 12.51 10.93
CA ARG A 149 -4.35 12.71 11.60
C ARG A 149 -3.32 11.71 11.15
N THR A 150 -3.70 10.44 11.05
CA THR A 150 -2.85 9.38 10.55
C THR A 150 -2.64 9.52 9.04
N ARG A 151 -1.42 9.32 8.59
CA ARG A 151 -1.06 9.40 7.18
C ARG A 151 -1.72 8.29 6.39
N LEU A 152 -2.10 8.59 5.15
CA LEU A 152 -2.64 7.63 4.20
C LEU A 152 -1.64 7.41 3.07
N LEU A 153 -1.46 6.16 2.69
CA LEU A 153 -0.67 5.73 1.54
C LEU A 153 -1.60 5.30 0.41
N LEU A 154 -1.41 5.87 -0.75
CA LEU A 154 -2.18 5.52 -1.94
C LEU A 154 -1.30 4.76 -2.93
N GLN A 155 -1.84 3.69 -3.51
CA GLN A 155 -1.20 3.00 -4.60
C GLN A 155 -1.71 3.57 -5.92
N PRO A 156 -0.90 4.34 -6.68
CA PRO A 156 -1.33 4.92 -7.93
C PRO A 156 -1.52 3.89 -9.05
N MET A 157 -1.07 2.67 -8.85
CA MET A 157 -1.14 1.59 -9.83
C MET A 157 -2.27 0.62 -9.57
N ASN A 158 -2.88 0.17 -10.64
CA ASN A 158 -3.70 -1.04 -10.65
C ASN A 158 -2.84 -2.19 -11.17
N GLY A 159 -2.35 -3.04 -10.30
CA GLY A 159 -1.34 -4.08 -10.55
C GLY A 159 -1.59 -5.10 -11.68
N ASP A 160 -2.61 -4.92 -12.54
CA ASP A 160 -3.00 -5.87 -13.56
C ASP A 160 -3.08 -5.30 -14.97
N ALA A 161 -2.70 -4.07 -15.21
CA ALA A 161 -2.89 -3.48 -16.52
C ALA A 161 -1.65 -3.52 -17.39
N PRO A 162 -1.72 -4.16 -18.54
CA PRO A 162 -0.66 -4.11 -19.53
C PRO A 162 -0.55 -2.76 -20.23
N ASP A 163 -1.54 -1.87 -20.11
CA ASP A 163 -1.56 -0.58 -20.78
C ASP A 163 -1.21 0.57 -19.84
N PRO A 164 -0.14 1.34 -20.11
CA PRO A 164 0.22 2.52 -19.33
C PRO A 164 -0.91 3.57 -19.20
N ALA A 165 -1.72 3.76 -20.23
CA ALA A 165 -2.88 4.64 -20.17
C ALA A 165 -3.92 4.21 -19.10
N PHE A 166 -3.91 2.94 -18.77
CA PHE A 166 -4.81 2.31 -17.87
C PHE A 166 -4.49 2.53 -16.37
N LEU A 167 -3.22 2.75 -16.08
CA LEU A 167 -2.71 2.93 -14.73
C LEU A 167 -3.14 4.28 -14.13
N VAL A 168 -3.52 5.24 -14.96
CA VAL A 168 -3.81 6.62 -14.58
C VAL A 168 -5.30 6.87 -14.35
N GLU A 169 -6.14 6.26 -15.16
CA GLU A 169 -7.59 6.40 -15.01
C GLU A 169 -8.11 5.74 -13.74
N GLY A 170 -7.26 4.91 -13.11
CA GLY A 170 -7.64 4.14 -11.93
C GLY A 170 -7.85 4.95 -10.67
N LEU A 171 -7.05 5.97 -10.41
CA LEU A 171 -7.15 6.81 -9.21
C LEU A 171 -6.82 8.26 -9.56
N PRO A 172 -7.77 9.03 -10.04
CA PRO A 172 -7.61 10.47 -10.07
C PRO A 172 -7.65 11.00 -8.63
N ILE A 173 -6.56 10.83 -7.91
CA ILE A 173 -6.33 11.57 -6.66
C ILE A 173 -6.28 13.05 -6.98
N ALA A 174 -5.90 13.36 -8.23
CA ALA A 174 -5.91 14.70 -8.77
C ALA A 174 -7.30 15.25 -9.08
N ALA A 175 -8.25 14.40 -9.33
CA ALA A 175 -9.31 14.86 -10.21
C ALA A 175 -10.64 15.06 -9.56
N VAL A 176 -10.97 14.62 -8.40
CA VAL A 176 -12.40 14.80 -8.06
C VAL A 176 -12.68 14.92 -6.58
N TRP A 177 -12.41 16.06 -6.07
CA TRP A 177 -13.31 16.60 -5.06
C TRP A 177 -14.43 17.34 -5.79
N PRO A 178 -15.71 17.10 -5.43
CA PRO A 178 -16.83 17.76 -6.08
C PRO A 178 -16.84 19.29 -5.96
N ASP A 179 -15.99 19.83 -5.10
CA ASP A 179 -15.84 21.25 -4.84
C ASP A 179 -14.71 21.92 -5.65
N GLY A 180 -14.17 21.24 -6.66
CA GLY A 180 -13.16 21.80 -7.57
C GLY A 180 -11.77 21.95 -6.97
N ARG A 181 -11.51 21.39 -5.77
CA ARG A 181 -10.16 21.43 -5.19
C ARG A 181 -9.23 20.49 -5.93
N THR A 182 -8.10 21.01 -6.35
CA THR A 182 -7.03 20.27 -6.99
C THR A 182 -6.08 19.67 -5.95
N ASN A 183 -5.26 18.73 -6.35
CA ASN A 183 -4.23 18.12 -5.52
C ASN A 183 -3.40 19.17 -4.79
N GLY A 184 -3.41 19.10 -3.49
CA GLY A 184 -2.54 19.90 -2.64
C GLY A 184 -3.15 21.11 -1.98
N GLU A 185 -4.39 21.48 -2.27
CA GLU A 185 -5.01 22.68 -1.69
C GLU A 185 -5.95 22.41 -0.50
N GLY A 186 -6.31 21.15 -0.23
CA GLY A 186 -7.19 20.78 0.87
C GLY A 186 -6.46 20.25 2.11
N PRO A 187 -7.01 20.43 3.32
CA PRO A 187 -6.44 19.87 4.55
C PRO A 187 -6.24 18.36 4.51
N GLN A 188 -7.12 17.65 3.83
CA GLN A 188 -7.07 16.18 3.71
C GLN A 188 -5.86 15.70 2.89
N MET A 189 -5.42 16.49 1.90
CA MET A 189 -4.28 16.12 1.05
C MET A 189 -2.93 16.23 1.76
N ARG A 190 -2.86 16.87 2.91
CA ARG A 190 -1.60 17.05 3.68
C ARG A 190 -1.03 15.75 4.24
N HIS A 191 -1.85 14.69 4.31
CA HIS A 191 -1.48 13.42 4.92
C HIS A 191 -1.31 12.30 3.91
N LEU A 192 -1.50 12.57 2.62
CA LEU A 192 -1.38 11.57 1.58
C LEU A 192 0.07 11.39 1.15
N GLY A 193 0.50 10.16 1.20
CA GLY A 193 1.69 9.65 0.56
C GLY A 193 1.33 8.65 -0.54
N TRP A 194 2.32 8.00 -1.09
CA TRP A 194 2.09 6.93 -2.06
C TRP A 194 2.96 5.72 -1.78
N ARG A 195 2.52 4.59 -2.28
CA ARG A 195 3.31 3.37 -2.26
C ARG A 195 3.32 2.70 -3.62
N PHE A 196 4.37 1.95 -3.88
CA PHE A 196 4.43 0.99 -4.96
C PHE A 196 4.92 -0.36 -4.48
N ASP A 197 4.34 -1.40 -5.07
CA ASP A 197 4.84 -2.76 -4.97
C ASP A 197 5.94 -3.00 -6.02
N CYS A 198 6.64 -4.11 -5.89
CA CYS A 198 7.62 -4.57 -6.87
C CYS A 198 8.81 -3.64 -7.12
N LEU A 199 9.33 -2.97 -6.08
CA LEU A 199 10.64 -2.36 -6.16
C LEU A 199 11.71 -3.41 -6.51
N GLY A 200 12.54 -3.14 -7.51
CA GLY A 200 13.61 -4.02 -7.97
C GLY A 200 13.21 -4.95 -9.11
N ASP A 201 12.03 -4.80 -9.67
CA ASP A 201 11.71 -5.45 -10.94
C ASP A 201 12.44 -4.75 -12.09
N LEU A 202 13.61 -5.30 -12.46
CA LEU A 202 14.46 -4.81 -13.55
C LEU A 202 14.23 -5.54 -14.88
N GLY A 203 13.15 -6.32 -14.98
CA GLY A 203 12.84 -7.03 -16.20
C GLY A 203 12.54 -8.52 -16.04
N PHE A 204 12.71 -9.04 -14.83
CA PHE A 204 12.51 -10.45 -14.54
C PHE A 204 11.10 -10.93 -14.89
N TRP A 205 10.09 -10.16 -14.53
CA TRP A 205 8.69 -10.51 -14.77
C TRP A 205 8.27 -10.39 -16.23
N LYS A 206 8.87 -9.45 -16.97
CA LYS A 206 8.58 -9.25 -18.39
C LYS A 206 8.86 -10.49 -19.22
N GLU A 207 9.94 -11.19 -18.94
CA GLU A 207 10.31 -12.42 -19.67
C GLU A 207 9.37 -13.58 -19.35
N ARG A 208 8.75 -13.59 -18.16
CA ARG A 208 7.88 -14.66 -17.73
C ARG A 208 6.39 -14.41 -17.91
N LEU A 209 5.96 -13.16 -17.77
CA LEU A 209 4.55 -12.78 -17.76
C LEU A 209 4.18 -11.88 -18.95
N THR A 210 5.08 -11.71 -19.87
CA THR A 210 4.97 -11.08 -21.18
C THR A 210 4.67 -9.59 -21.24
N ASP A 211 3.85 -9.03 -20.33
CA ASP A 211 3.33 -7.67 -20.54
C ASP A 211 3.37 -6.78 -19.30
N TRP A 212 4.12 -7.14 -18.27
CA TRP A 212 4.28 -6.29 -17.10
C TRP A 212 5.28 -5.17 -17.40
N ALA A 213 4.78 -3.97 -17.28
CA ALA A 213 5.63 -2.80 -17.33
C ALA A 213 6.44 -2.72 -16.03
N HIS A 214 7.75 -2.57 -16.18
CA HIS A 214 8.65 -2.45 -15.05
C HIS A 214 8.38 -1.19 -14.26
N MET A 215 8.56 -1.28 -12.96
CA MET A 215 8.43 -0.14 -12.09
C MET A 215 9.27 1.06 -12.54
N PHE A 216 10.44 0.85 -13.13
CA PHE A 216 11.30 1.93 -13.58
C PHE A 216 10.85 2.59 -14.89
N ASP A 217 10.08 1.88 -15.69
CA ASP A 217 9.48 2.45 -16.90
C ASP A 217 8.14 3.12 -16.62
N VAL A 218 7.34 2.53 -15.72
CA VAL A 218 5.96 2.94 -15.48
C VAL A 218 5.82 3.87 -14.29
N TYR A 219 6.45 3.56 -13.15
CA TYR A 219 6.25 4.33 -11.93
C TYR A 219 6.54 5.82 -12.05
N PRO A 220 7.64 6.27 -12.71
CA PRO A 220 7.87 7.70 -12.87
C PRO A 220 6.75 8.40 -13.62
N GLN A 221 6.18 7.75 -14.63
CA GLN A 221 5.07 8.31 -15.40
C GLN A 221 3.81 8.37 -14.54
N GLU A 222 3.51 7.32 -13.78
CA GLU A 222 2.34 7.25 -12.92
C GLU A 222 2.37 8.26 -11.77
N ILE A 223 3.54 8.45 -11.16
CA ILE A 223 3.74 9.46 -10.13
C ILE A 223 3.41 10.86 -10.66
N VAL A 224 3.88 11.18 -11.87
CA VAL A 224 3.61 12.48 -12.48
C VAL A 224 2.14 12.62 -12.89
N ARG A 225 1.60 11.61 -13.57
CA ARG A 225 0.22 11.63 -14.06
C ARG A 225 -0.81 11.68 -12.93
N SER A 226 -0.56 10.96 -11.82
CA SER A 226 -1.43 10.99 -10.64
C SER A 226 -1.31 12.27 -9.81
N GLY A 227 -0.41 13.20 -10.18
CA GLY A 227 -0.15 14.41 -9.42
C GLY A 227 0.61 14.16 -8.11
N MET A 228 1.21 12.98 -7.93
CA MET A 228 1.89 12.59 -6.69
C MET A 228 3.39 12.95 -6.67
N ALA A 229 3.92 13.59 -7.70
CA ALA A 229 5.35 13.91 -7.81
C ALA A 229 5.91 14.70 -6.62
N GLU A 230 5.10 15.59 -6.04
CA GLU A 230 5.48 16.41 -4.88
C GLU A 230 4.88 15.91 -3.55
N ALA A 231 4.19 14.75 -3.56
CA ALA A 231 3.51 14.22 -2.36
C ALA A 231 4.49 13.87 -1.24
N TRP A 232 5.75 13.52 -1.59
CA TRP A 232 6.81 13.25 -0.63
C TRP A 232 7.07 14.40 0.35
N ARG A 233 6.73 15.65 -0.04
CA ARG A 233 6.86 16.82 0.85
C ARG A 233 5.83 16.85 1.98
N ARG A 234 4.79 16.03 1.91
CA ARG A 234 3.63 16.06 2.80
C ARG A 234 3.28 14.71 3.41
N GLY A 235 3.64 13.64 2.72
CA GLY A 235 3.33 12.28 3.10
C GLY A 235 4.47 11.32 2.81
N PRO A 236 4.41 10.11 3.35
CA PRO A 236 5.43 9.10 3.15
C PRO A 236 5.43 8.58 1.72
N VAL A 237 6.62 8.12 1.29
CA VAL A 237 6.80 7.31 0.09
C VAL A 237 7.23 5.94 0.55
N SER A 238 6.38 4.94 0.34
CA SER A 238 6.61 3.58 0.79
C SER A 238 6.80 2.65 -0.40
N LEU A 239 7.87 1.87 -0.37
CA LEU A 239 8.18 0.92 -1.44
C LEU A 239 8.19 -0.50 -0.87
N GLU A 240 7.76 -1.46 -1.69
CA GLU A 240 7.81 -2.88 -1.35
C GLU A 240 8.65 -3.64 -2.35
N ILE A 241 9.54 -4.50 -1.84
CA ILE A 241 10.41 -5.32 -2.66
C ILE A 241 9.62 -6.28 -3.57
N CYS A 242 10.02 -6.39 -4.82
CA CYS A 242 9.57 -7.45 -5.72
C CYS A 242 10.33 -8.75 -5.38
N GLY A 243 9.63 -9.78 -4.96
CA GLY A 243 10.27 -10.97 -4.42
C GLY A 243 10.90 -10.69 -3.05
N THR A 244 12.15 -11.07 -2.89
CA THR A 244 12.96 -10.90 -1.67
C THR A 244 14.41 -10.58 -2.04
N PHE A 245 15.21 -10.13 -1.06
CA PHE A 245 16.65 -9.96 -1.29
C PHE A 245 17.35 -11.28 -1.71
N LEU A 246 16.94 -12.39 -1.12
CA LEU A 246 17.46 -13.70 -1.53
C LEU A 246 16.99 -14.05 -2.95
N GLY A 247 15.75 -13.77 -3.31
CA GLY A 247 15.25 -13.95 -4.67
C GLY A 247 16.00 -13.09 -5.69
N TRP A 248 16.34 -11.85 -5.34
CA TRP A 248 17.16 -11.00 -6.23
C TRP A 248 18.53 -11.64 -6.51
N ARG A 249 19.17 -12.19 -5.48
CA ARG A 249 20.49 -12.84 -5.63
C ARG A 249 20.38 -14.18 -6.34
N ASP A 250 19.50 -15.06 -5.86
CA ASP A 250 19.53 -16.48 -6.19
C ASP A 250 18.71 -16.81 -7.45
N GLU A 251 17.61 -16.09 -7.68
CA GLU A 251 16.69 -16.35 -8.80
C GLU A 251 16.88 -15.37 -9.95
N GLN A 252 17.18 -14.09 -9.65
CA GLN A 252 17.31 -13.04 -10.65
C GLN A 252 18.76 -12.75 -11.00
N GLY A 253 19.71 -13.26 -10.23
CA GLY A 253 21.13 -13.11 -10.48
C GLY A 253 21.64 -11.69 -10.30
N TYR A 254 20.99 -10.88 -9.44
CA TYR A 254 21.42 -9.51 -9.18
C TYR A 254 22.74 -9.49 -8.43
N GLY A 255 23.63 -8.62 -8.88
CA GLY A 255 24.82 -8.24 -8.14
C GLY A 255 24.67 -6.87 -7.48
N GLU A 256 25.77 -6.38 -6.90
CA GLU A 256 25.82 -5.06 -6.24
C GLU A 256 25.37 -3.93 -7.17
N LYS A 257 25.68 -4.00 -8.47
CA LYS A 257 25.33 -2.98 -9.44
C LYS A 257 23.83 -2.81 -9.59
N GLU A 258 23.10 -3.91 -9.73
CA GLU A 258 21.64 -3.91 -9.86
C GLU A 258 20.99 -3.41 -8.57
N VAL A 259 21.42 -3.91 -7.41
CA VAL A 259 20.88 -3.49 -6.11
C VAL A 259 21.16 -2.01 -5.85
N ARG A 260 22.35 -1.51 -6.18
CA ARG A 260 22.68 -0.08 -6.08
C ARG A 260 21.77 0.75 -6.96
N HIS A 261 21.56 0.33 -8.21
CA HIS A 261 20.65 1.02 -9.13
C HIS A 261 19.23 1.10 -8.57
N VAL A 262 18.69 0.00 -8.03
CA VAL A 262 17.37 -0.03 -7.40
C VAL A 262 17.29 0.99 -6.25
N PHE A 263 18.28 1.03 -5.39
CA PHE A 263 18.30 1.94 -4.26
C PHE A 263 18.47 3.40 -4.66
N ASP A 264 19.28 3.68 -5.67
CA ASP A 264 19.44 5.04 -6.21
C ASP A 264 18.14 5.56 -6.80
N GLN A 265 17.37 4.72 -7.49
CA GLN A 265 16.03 5.07 -7.96
C GLN A 265 15.06 5.32 -6.80
N ALA A 266 15.06 4.47 -5.78
CA ALA A 266 14.23 4.65 -4.61
C ALA A 266 14.54 5.99 -3.87
N LEU A 267 15.81 6.36 -3.75
CA LEU A 267 16.22 7.65 -3.20
C LEU A 267 15.79 8.83 -4.09
N LYS A 268 15.86 8.68 -5.40
CA LYS A 268 15.38 9.69 -6.36
C LYS A 268 13.87 9.96 -6.17
N TRP A 269 13.10 8.95 -5.79
CA TRP A 269 11.68 9.09 -5.51
C TRP A 269 11.39 9.49 -4.07
N HIS A 270 12.41 9.84 -3.29
CA HIS A 270 12.26 10.24 -1.89
C HIS A 270 11.65 9.15 -1.00
N ALA A 271 12.00 7.89 -1.23
CA ALA A 271 11.55 6.79 -0.39
C ALA A 271 11.82 7.07 1.08
N SER A 272 10.78 6.93 1.90
CA SER A 272 10.84 7.15 3.36
C SER A 272 10.65 5.86 4.15
N SER A 273 10.07 4.83 3.51
CA SER A 273 9.94 3.50 4.08
C SER A 273 10.10 2.42 3.00
N PHE A 274 10.51 1.23 3.45
CA PHE A 274 10.73 0.10 2.57
C PHE A 274 10.31 -1.20 3.27
N ASN A 275 9.43 -1.95 2.62
CA ASN A 275 9.01 -3.27 3.05
C ASN A 275 9.87 -4.34 2.36
N ALA A 276 10.79 -4.94 3.10
CA ALA A 276 11.66 -6.03 2.63
C ALA A 276 11.04 -7.43 2.76
N LYS A 277 9.75 -7.53 3.11
CA LYS A 277 9.03 -8.79 3.34
C LYS A 277 9.73 -9.71 4.34
N SER A 278 10.36 -9.12 5.36
CA SER A 278 11.13 -9.85 6.38
C SER A 278 12.22 -10.77 5.81
N SER A 279 12.74 -10.45 4.62
CA SER A 279 13.81 -11.20 4.00
C SER A 279 15.16 -10.85 4.60
N PRO A 280 16.03 -11.83 4.88
CA PRO A 280 17.41 -11.56 5.23
C PRO A 280 18.12 -10.78 4.11
N VAL A 281 19.01 -9.89 4.52
CA VAL A 281 19.90 -9.22 3.58
C VAL A 281 21.13 -10.09 3.35
N PRO A 282 21.50 -10.45 2.10
CA PRO A 282 22.74 -11.12 1.82
C PRO A 282 23.93 -10.38 2.47
N PRO A 283 24.87 -11.10 3.12
CA PRO A 283 25.99 -10.46 3.82
C PRO A 283 26.80 -9.49 2.95
N GLU A 284 26.98 -9.84 1.69
CA GLU A 284 27.69 -9.02 0.70
C GLU A 284 26.99 -7.68 0.38
N TRP A 285 25.67 -7.61 0.54
CA TRP A 285 24.87 -6.38 0.30
C TRP A 285 24.60 -5.57 1.57
N LYS A 286 24.93 -6.13 2.73
CA LYS A 286 24.64 -5.46 4.00
C LYS A 286 25.22 -4.03 4.09
N PRO A 287 26.48 -3.78 3.71
CA PRO A 287 27.05 -2.42 3.73
C PRO A 287 26.29 -1.46 2.81
N LEU A 288 25.82 -1.96 1.67
CA LEU A 288 25.05 -1.19 0.70
C LEU A 288 23.65 -0.83 1.23
N VAL A 289 22.96 -1.81 1.82
CA VAL A 289 21.65 -1.60 2.47
C VAL A 289 21.77 -0.63 3.64
N ASP A 290 22.78 -0.80 4.49
CA ASP A 290 23.02 0.08 5.63
C ASP A 290 23.30 1.53 5.19
N ASP A 291 24.06 1.73 4.11
CA ASP A 291 24.33 3.06 3.54
C ASP A 291 23.06 3.68 2.96
N TRP A 292 22.27 2.89 2.26
CA TRP A 292 20.99 3.32 1.71
C TRP A 292 19.99 3.71 2.82
N LEU A 293 19.81 2.89 3.84
CA LEU A 293 18.94 3.18 4.98
C LEU A 293 19.34 4.47 5.69
N ARG A 294 20.63 4.80 5.74
CA ARG A 294 21.08 6.08 6.29
C ARG A 294 20.70 7.30 5.43
N LYS A 295 20.44 7.11 4.15
CA LYS A 295 20.07 8.16 3.19
C LYS A 295 18.57 8.29 2.99
N MET A 296 17.82 7.24 3.32
CA MET A 296 16.37 7.18 3.14
C MET A 296 15.63 8.05 4.16
N GLY A 297 14.53 8.68 3.73
CA GLY A 297 13.65 9.47 4.59
C GLY A 297 14.18 10.86 4.94
N TYR A 298 13.51 11.50 5.88
CA TYR A 298 13.90 12.82 6.38
C TYR A 298 14.99 12.70 7.45
N ARG A 299 15.98 13.62 7.37
CA ARG A 299 17.00 13.75 8.39
C ARG A 299 16.95 15.12 9.03
N LEU A 300 16.63 15.16 10.31
CA LEU A 300 16.72 16.38 11.09
C LEU A 300 18.15 16.47 11.65
N VAL A 301 18.92 17.40 11.13
CA VAL A 301 20.27 17.71 11.65
C VAL A 301 20.18 19.01 12.44
N PRO A 302 20.35 19.00 13.77
CA PRO A 302 20.43 20.23 14.53
C PRO A 302 21.65 21.03 14.07
N ARG A 303 21.44 22.24 13.57
CA ARG A 303 22.53 23.11 13.10
C ARG A 303 23.10 24.05 14.18
N ARG A 304 22.35 24.23 15.26
CA ARG A 304 22.79 24.93 16.47
C ARG A 304 22.06 24.35 17.68
N VAL A 305 22.77 24.11 18.74
CA VAL A 305 22.26 23.85 20.08
C VAL A 305 22.48 25.14 20.88
#